data_89951e6a0f8970e3572cc3276c3a9695
#
_entry.id   89951e6a0f8970e3572cc3276c3a9695
#
_cell.length_a   1.000
_cell.length_b   1.000
_cell.length_c   1.000
_cell.angle_alpha   90.00
_cell.angle_beta   90.00
_cell.angle_gamma   90.00
#
_symmetry.space_group_name_H-M   'P 1'
#
loop_
_entity.id
_entity.type
_entity.pdbx_description
1 polymer ?
#
loop_
_entity_poly.entity_id
_entity_poly.type
_entity_poly.pdbx_seq_one_letter_code
_entity_poly.pdbx_strand_id
1 'polypeptide(L)'
;MTSHNVELETILIVEDNVDDYEATVRSFKKSHLQNPVRWCKNGEEALNYLYRTGPYENDDSVLKPCLVLLDLNMPGLDGRKVLERMKSEKDTTNIPVIVLTTSSDEIDINKCYELGASTYIQKPVGFEGLLKAAEQIKNYWFGLALLPNRS
;
A
#
# COMPACT_ATOMS: atom_id res chain seq x y z
N MET A 1 7.09 12.77 26.93
CA MET A 1 7.45 12.58 25.56
C MET A 1 6.61 11.50 24.93
N THR A 2 6.19 11.74 23.79
CA THR A 2 5.41 10.77 23.09
C THR A 2 6.29 9.96 22.18
N SER A 3 6.32 8.73 22.39
CA SER A 3 6.97 7.87 21.44
C SER A 3 6.13 7.91 20.17
N HIS A 4 6.80 7.99 19.10
CA HIS A 4 6.17 7.82 17.82
C HIS A 4 5.81 6.36 17.68
N ASN A 5 4.54 6.09 17.66
CA ASN A 5 4.08 4.71 17.53
C ASN A 5 3.77 4.44 16.05
N VAL A 6 4.73 3.84 15.35
CA VAL A 6 4.61 3.53 13.94
C VAL A 6 3.40 2.65 13.66
N GLU A 7 3.00 1.85 14.64
CA GLU A 7 1.84 0.96 14.50
C GLU A 7 0.53 1.70 14.33
N LEU A 8 0.49 3.01 14.65
CA LEU A 8 -0.70 3.83 14.48
C LEU A 8 -0.71 4.61 13.17
N GLU A 9 0.32 4.47 12.36
CA GLU A 9 0.39 5.16 11.08
C GLU A 9 -0.43 4.44 10.02
N THR A 10 -0.96 5.23 9.08
CA THR A 10 -1.92 4.74 8.10
C THR A 10 -1.27 3.87 7.03
N ILE A 11 -1.93 2.77 6.69
CA ILE A 11 -1.61 1.96 5.52
C ILE A 11 -2.64 2.30 4.45
N LEU A 12 -2.17 2.68 3.27
CA LEU A 12 -3.05 2.92 2.13
C LEU A 12 -3.15 1.64 1.30
N ILE A 13 -4.36 1.19 1.05
CA ILE A 13 -4.61 0.04 0.18
C ILE A 13 -5.27 0.55 -1.10
N VAL A 14 -4.64 0.30 -2.24
CA VAL A 14 -5.15 0.65 -3.56
C VAL A 14 -5.59 -0.63 -4.25
N GLU A 15 -6.89 -0.85 -4.31
CA GLU A 15 -7.48 -2.11 -4.74
C GLU A 15 -8.88 -1.86 -5.28
N ASP A 16 -9.18 -2.29 -6.51
CA ASP A 16 -10.50 -2.07 -7.09
C ASP A 16 -11.53 -3.15 -6.72
N ASN A 17 -11.08 -4.32 -6.31
CA ASN A 17 -11.97 -5.43 -5.98
C ASN A 17 -12.33 -5.40 -4.50
N VAL A 18 -13.63 -5.23 -4.21
CA VAL A 18 -14.08 -5.10 -2.82
C VAL A 18 -13.83 -6.37 -2.01
N ASP A 19 -13.97 -7.54 -2.63
CA ASP A 19 -13.76 -8.80 -1.91
C ASP A 19 -12.29 -8.97 -1.54
N ASP A 20 -11.39 -8.60 -2.44
CA ASP A 20 -9.95 -8.64 -2.17
C ASP A 20 -9.58 -7.64 -1.08
N TYR A 21 -10.16 -6.46 -1.12
CA TYR A 21 -9.92 -5.45 -0.08
C TYR A 21 -10.39 -5.96 1.28
N GLU A 22 -11.61 -6.47 1.34
CA GLU A 22 -12.17 -6.97 2.62
C GLU A 22 -11.37 -8.15 3.16
N ALA A 23 -10.92 -9.05 2.29
CA ALA A 23 -10.09 -10.17 2.70
C ALA A 23 -8.74 -9.68 3.26
N THR A 24 -8.15 -8.68 2.63
CA THR A 24 -6.89 -8.10 3.09
C THR A 24 -7.06 -7.47 4.48
N VAL A 25 -8.10 -6.67 4.65
CA VAL A 25 -8.38 -6.05 5.96
C VAL A 25 -8.62 -7.10 7.04
N ARG A 26 -9.37 -8.14 6.70
CA ARG A 26 -9.65 -9.22 7.64
C ARG A 26 -8.38 -9.96 8.03
N SER A 27 -7.48 -10.18 7.07
CA SER A 27 -6.20 -10.83 7.36
C SER A 27 -5.32 -9.96 8.27
N PHE A 28 -5.35 -8.65 8.09
CA PHE A 28 -4.63 -7.73 8.97
C PHE A 28 -5.15 -7.82 10.39
N LYS A 29 -6.47 -7.80 10.56
CA LYS A 29 -7.07 -7.92 11.88
C LYS A 29 -6.72 -9.23 12.55
N LYS A 30 -6.75 -10.32 11.80
CA LYS A 30 -6.47 -11.65 12.32
C LYS A 30 -5.00 -11.79 12.72
N SER A 31 -4.11 -11.09 12.06
CA SER A 31 -2.68 -11.09 12.41
C SER A 31 -2.33 -10.02 13.44
N HIS A 32 -3.33 -9.34 13.98
CA HIS A 32 -3.17 -8.29 14.99
C HIS A 32 -2.40 -7.07 14.50
N LEU A 33 -2.50 -6.77 13.21
CA LEU A 33 -1.97 -5.55 12.65
C LEU A 33 -2.98 -4.44 12.90
N GLN A 34 -2.62 -3.47 13.74
CA GLN A 34 -3.55 -2.47 14.26
C GLN A 34 -3.51 -1.14 13.53
N ASN A 35 -2.72 -1.01 12.50
CA ASN A 35 -2.62 0.22 11.74
C ASN A 35 -3.96 0.61 11.13
N PRO A 36 -4.34 1.89 11.18
CA PRO A 36 -5.50 2.34 10.43
C PRO A 36 -5.30 2.12 8.94
N VAL A 37 -6.36 1.78 8.25
CA VAL A 37 -6.33 1.51 6.83
C VAL A 37 -7.20 2.52 6.09
N ARG A 38 -6.67 3.07 4.99
CA ARG A 38 -7.46 3.88 4.06
C ARG A 38 -7.52 3.12 2.75
N TRP A 39 -8.69 3.16 2.11
CA TRP A 39 -8.96 2.44 0.87
C TRP A 39 -9.16 3.40 -0.29
N CYS A 40 -8.39 3.21 -1.36
CA CYS A 40 -8.64 3.86 -2.63
C CYS A 40 -8.96 2.79 -3.67
N LYS A 41 -10.03 3.00 -4.41
CA LYS A 41 -10.58 1.98 -5.31
C LYS A 41 -9.95 1.94 -6.69
N ASN A 42 -9.16 2.93 -7.01
CA ASN A 42 -8.50 3.02 -8.32
C ASN A 42 -7.29 3.94 -8.23
N GLY A 43 -6.53 3.99 -9.31
CA GLY A 43 -5.30 4.77 -9.35
C GLY A 43 -5.53 6.28 -9.24
N GLU A 44 -6.58 6.79 -9.86
CA GLU A 44 -6.88 8.23 -9.77
C GLU A 44 -7.20 8.63 -8.34
N GLU A 45 -8.02 7.83 -7.66
CA GLU A 45 -8.36 8.10 -6.28
C GLU A 45 -7.11 8.06 -5.40
N ALA A 46 -6.22 7.10 -5.66
CA ALA A 46 -4.96 7.00 -4.91
C ALA A 46 -4.11 8.24 -5.08
N LEU A 47 -3.97 8.73 -6.31
CA LEU A 47 -3.19 9.94 -6.55
C LEU A 47 -3.83 11.16 -5.91
N ASN A 48 -5.16 11.27 -5.98
CA ASN A 48 -5.86 12.36 -5.30
C ASN A 48 -5.63 12.30 -3.79
N TYR A 49 -5.64 11.11 -3.20
CA TYR A 49 -5.37 10.95 -1.78
C TYR A 49 -3.93 11.34 -1.45
N LEU A 50 -2.97 10.81 -2.20
CA LEU A 50 -1.56 11.03 -1.91
C LEU A 50 -1.14 12.49 -2.05
N TYR A 51 -1.72 13.21 -3.01
CA TYR A 51 -1.33 14.58 -3.30
C TYR A 51 -2.36 15.60 -2.83
N ARG A 52 -3.39 15.15 -2.12
CA ARG A 52 -4.43 16.00 -1.55
C ARG A 52 -5.10 16.88 -2.60
N THR A 53 -5.57 16.24 -3.65
CA THR A 53 -6.26 16.91 -4.74
C THR A 53 -7.68 16.36 -4.87
N GLY A 54 -8.51 16.98 -5.70
CA GLY A 54 -9.88 16.56 -5.91
C GLY A 54 -10.67 16.49 -4.60
N PRO A 55 -11.34 15.37 -4.32
CA PRO A 55 -12.16 15.25 -3.09
C PRO A 55 -11.36 15.39 -1.80
N TYR A 56 -10.05 15.23 -1.85
CA TYR A 56 -9.21 15.28 -0.64
C TYR A 56 -8.52 16.62 -0.44
N GLU A 57 -8.79 17.60 -1.27
CA GLU A 57 -8.08 18.87 -1.26
C GLU A 57 -8.13 19.60 0.07
N ASN A 58 -9.29 19.59 0.72
CA ASN A 58 -9.48 20.26 1.99
C ASN A 58 -9.82 19.29 3.12
N ASP A 59 -9.47 18.03 2.96
CA ASP A 59 -9.77 17.00 3.94
C ASP A 59 -8.61 16.84 4.92
N ASP A 60 -8.79 17.38 6.12
CA ASP A 60 -7.75 17.31 7.17
C ASP A 60 -7.54 15.91 7.71
N SER A 61 -8.45 14.97 7.43
CA SER A 61 -8.29 13.58 7.87
C SER A 61 -7.31 12.79 7.00
N VAL A 62 -6.87 13.37 5.88
CA VAL A 62 -5.93 12.71 5.00
C VAL A 62 -4.53 12.80 5.58
N LEU A 63 -3.99 11.64 5.95
CA LEU A 63 -2.63 11.55 6.49
C LEU A 63 -1.75 10.81 5.49
N LYS A 64 -0.50 11.26 5.43
CA LYS A 64 0.48 10.61 4.57
C LYS A 64 0.66 9.16 5.04
N PRO A 65 0.51 8.17 4.15
CA PRO A 65 0.63 6.78 4.59
C PRO A 65 2.08 6.40 4.86
N CYS A 66 2.27 5.47 5.78
CA CYS A 66 3.60 4.91 6.05
C CYS A 66 3.93 3.76 5.11
N LEU A 67 2.93 3.20 4.46
CA LEU A 67 3.07 2.05 3.58
C LEU A 67 1.90 2.02 2.61
N VAL A 68 2.16 1.67 1.36
CA VAL A 68 1.13 1.51 0.34
C VAL A 68 1.11 0.08 -0.15
N LEU A 69 -0.05 -0.57 -0.10
CA LEU A 69 -0.30 -1.83 -0.78
C LEU A 69 -0.99 -1.50 -2.10
N LEU A 70 -0.41 -1.91 -3.19
CA LEU A 70 -0.82 -1.46 -4.52
C LEU A 70 -1.10 -2.64 -5.44
N ASP A 71 -2.34 -2.74 -5.92
CA ASP A 71 -2.67 -3.67 -6.99
C ASP A 71 -2.31 -3.01 -8.33
N LEU A 72 -1.81 -3.80 -9.26
CA LEU A 72 -1.44 -3.30 -10.59
C LEU A 72 -2.62 -3.29 -11.54
N ASN A 73 -3.45 -4.32 -11.50
CA ASN A 73 -4.47 -4.53 -12.51
C ASN A 73 -5.80 -3.92 -12.09
N MET A 74 -5.94 -2.64 -12.37
CA MET A 74 -7.15 -1.88 -12.06
C MET A 74 -7.64 -1.18 -13.32
N PRO A 75 -8.97 -1.02 -13.48
CA PRO A 75 -9.48 -0.24 -14.60
C PRO A 75 -9.10 1.24 -14.46
N GLY A 76 -8.95 1.92 -15.58
CA GLY A 76 -8.56 3.32 -15.59
C GLY A 76 -7.05 3.46 -15.41
N LEU A 77 -6.63 4.30 -14.47
CA LEU A 77 -5.22 4.52 -14.22
C LEU A 77 -4.61 3.30 -13.55
N ASP A 78 -3.69 2.68 -14.26
CA ASP A 78 -3.01 1.45 -13.87
C ASP A 78 -2.11 1.67 -12.64
N GLY A 79 -1.99 0.63 -11.80
CA GLY A 79 -1.12 0.70 -10.63
C GLY A 79 0.34 0.99 -10.93
N ARG A 80 0.82 0.58 -12.09
CA ARG A 80 2.20 0.88 -12.51
C ARG A 80 2.41 2.39 -12.65
N LYS A 81 1.39 3.10 -13.13
CA LYS A 81 1.43 4.56 -13.22
C LYS A 81 1.42 5.21 -11.86
N VAL A 82 0.67 4.66 -10.92
CA VAL A 82 0.68 5.15 -9.54
C VAL A 82 2.07 5.01 -8.95
N LEU A 83 2.69 3.84 -9.11
CA LEU A 83 4.04 3.58 -8.61
C LEU A 83 5.05 4.53 -9.25
N GLU A 84 5.00 4.69 -10.56
CA GLU A 84 5.89 5.58 -11.28
C GLU A 84 5.78 7.01 -10.76
N ARG A 85 4.55 7.49 -10.59
CA ARG A 85 4.30 8.83 -10.09
C ARG A 85 4.82 9.02 -8.68
N MET A 86 4.57 8.06 -7.80
CA MET A 86 5.04 8.12 -6.41
C MET A 86 6.56 8.19 -6.35
N LYS A 87 7.24 7.43 -7.17
CA LYS A 87 8.70 7.34 -7.10
C LYS A 87 9.40 8.49 -7.82
N SER A 88 8.68 9.22 -8.66
CA SER A 88 9.23 10.39 -9.35
C SER A 88 9.03 11.69 -8.56
N GLU A 89 8.19 11.69 -7.53
CA GLU A 89 7.91 12.91 -6.78
C GLU A 89 8.52 12.88 -5.39
N LYS A 90 9.09 14.01 -5.00
CA LYS A 90 9.82 14.14 -3.76
C LYS A 90 8.99 13.79 -2.52
N ASP A 91 7.72 14.18 -2.52
CA ASP A 91 6.87 14.00 -1.35
C ASP A 91 6.51 12.55 -1.07
N THR A 92 6.58 11.69 -2.08
CA THR A 92 6.12 10.31 -1.96
C THR A 92 7.19 9.28 -2.28
N THR A 93 8.35 9.71 -2.78
CA THR A 93 9.38 8.78 -3.24
C THR A 93 9.89 7.86 -2.14
N ASN A 94 9.84 8.29 -0.89
CA ASN A 94 10.34 7.47 0.24
C ASN A 94 9.27 6.58 0.89
N ILE A 95 8.03 6.66 0.44
CA ILE A 95 6.98 5.79 0.99
C ILE A 95 7.18 4.39 0.43
N PRO A 96 7.36 3.37 1.28
CA PRO A 96 7.49 2.00 0.77
C PRO A 96 6.20 1.55 0.07
N VAL A 97 6.35 0.85 -1.05
CA VAL A 97 5.22 0.32 -1.81
C VAL A 97 5.38 -1.19 -1.93
N ILE A 98 4.39 -1.91 -1.46
CA ILE A 98 4.28 -3.35 -1.67
C ILE A 98 3.28 -3.55 -2.79
N VAL A 99 3.73 -4.14 -3.89
CA VAL A 99 2.84 -4.52 -4.98
C VAL A 99 2.21 -5.86 -4.63
N LEU A 100 0.89 -5.92 -4.62
CA LEU A 100 0.14 -7.13 -4.30
C LEU A 100 -0.83 -7.39 -5.45
N THR A 101 -0.50 -8.32 -6.33
CA THR A 101 -1.22 -8.51 -7.58
C THR A 101 -1.27 -9.98 -7.98
N THR A 102 -2.22 -10.34 -8.85
CA THR A 102 -2.32 -11.72 -9.34
C THR A 102 -1.24 -12.07 -10.37
N SER A 103 -0.58 -11.07 -10.95
CA SER A 103 0.43 -11.32 -11.99
C SER A 103 1.70 -11.90 -11.40
N SER A 104 2.23 -12.95 -12.04
CA SER A 104 3.57 -13.49 -11.74
C SER A 104 4.49 -13.32 -12.95
N ASP A 105 4.13 -12.48 -13.91
CA ASP A 105 4.91 -12.22 -15.11
C ASP A 105 6.23 -11.55 -14.74
N GLU A 106 7.34 -12.12 -15.20
CA GLU A 106 8.67 -11.60 -14.91
C GLU A 106 8.85 -10.17 -15.41
N ILE A 107 8.22 -9.81 -16.52
CA ILE A 107 8.29 -8.45 -17.05
C ILE A 107 7.66 -7.47 -16.07
N ASP A 108 6.49 -7.82 -15.52
CA ASP A 108 5.83 -6.99 -14.54
C ASP A 108 6.66 -6.87 -13.26
N ILE A 109 7.20 -7.98 -12.78
CA ILE A 109 8.02 -7.99 -11.57
C ILE A 109 9.23 -7.08 -11.76
N ASN A 110 9.97 -7.27 -12.84
CA ASN A 110 11.17 -6.48 -13.10
C ASN A 110 10.84 -5.00 -13.26
N LYS A 111 9.77 -4.71 -13.97
CA LYS A 111 9.36 -3.32 -14.18
C LYS A 111 9.01 -2.63 -12.86
N CYS A 112 8.30 -3.33 -11.98
CA CYS A 112 7.93 -2.74 -10.69
C CYS A 112 9.16 -2.45 -9.83
N TYR A 113 10.13 -3.35 -9.80
CA TYR A 113 11.35 -3.08 -9.04
C TYR A 113 12.17 -1.95 -9.67
N GLU A 114 12.22 -1.86 -10.99
CA GLU A 114 12.87 -0.75 -11.67
C GLU A 114 12.20 0.58 -11.32
N LEU A 115 10.88 0.58 -11.20
CA LEU A 115 10.13 1.79 -10.84
C LEU A 115 10.25 2.14 -9.37
N GLY A 116 10.79 1.25 -8.54
CA GLY A 116 11.05 1.55 -7.14
C GLY A 116 10.15 0.85 -6.14
N ALA A 117 9.44 -0.21 -6.53
CA ALA A 117 8.68 -1.00 -5.57
C ALA A 117 9.63 -1.60 -4.53
N SER A 118 9.19 -1.62 -3.28
CA SER A 118 9.96 -2.22 -2.20
C SER A 118 9.85 -3.74 -2.23
N THR A 119 8.67 -4.25 -2.53
CA THR A 119 8.39 -5.69 -2.53
C THR A 119 7.29 -5.98 -3.55
N TYR A 120 7.38 -7.12 -4.19
CA TYR A 120 6.37 -7.60 -5.12
C TYR A 120 5.85 -8.94 -4.60
N ILE A 121 4.56 -9.02 -4.35
CA ILE A 121 3.92 -10.24 -3.83
C ILE A 121 2.82 -10.66 -4.79
N GLN A 122 2.87 -11.92 -5.25
CA GLN A 122 1.74 -12.47 -5.99
C GLN A 122 0.60 -12.72 -5.01
N LYS A 123 -0.61 -12.27 -5.34
CA LYS A 123 -1.76 -12.47 -4.48
C LYS A 123 -1.94 -13.95 -4.18
N PRO A 124 -1.95 -14.34 -2.90
CA PRO A 124 -2.15 -15.75 -2.55
C PRO A 124 -3.55 -16.22 -2.91
N VAL A 125 -3.67 -17.50 -3.23
CA VAL A 125 -4.97 -18.13 -3.42
C VAL A 125 -5.48 -18.55 -2.04
N GLY A 126 -6.63 -18.04 -1.66
CA GLY A 126 -7.25 -18.38 -0.38
C GLY A 126 -6.78 -17.53 0.78
N PHE A 127 -7.59 -17.58 1.84
CA PHE A 127 -7.40 -16.71 2.99
C PHE A 127 -6.16 -17.05 3.81
N GLU A 128 -5.81 -18.34 3.93
CA GLU A 128 -4.64 -18.74 4.71
C GLU A 128 -3.34 -18.17 4.15
N GLY A 129 -3.21 -18.17 2.82
CA GLY A 129 -2.05 -17.58 2.19
C GLY A 129 -1.99 -16.08 2.41
N LEU A 130 -3.15 -15.43 2.34
CA LEU A 130 -3.24 -14.00 2.58
C LEU A 130 -2.91 -13.66 4.03
N LEU A 131 -3.37 -14.50 4.96
CA LEU A 131 -3.05 -14.32 6.38
C LEU A 131 -1.54 -14.44 6.63
N LYS A 132 -0.87 -15.40 6.00
CA LYS A 132 0.58 -15.53 6.12
C LYS A 132 1.30 -14.30 5.57
N ALA A 133 0.82 -13.79 4.43
CA ALA A 133 1.39 -12.57 3.86
C ALA A 133 1.22 -11.40 4.82
N ALA A 134 0.04 -11.25 5.42
CA ALA A 134 -0.22 -10.18 6.39
C ALA A 134 0.68 -10.29 7.62
N GLU A 135 0.89 -11.51 8.12
CA GLU A 135 1.79 -11.73 9.26
C GLU A 135 3.23 -11.31 8.92
N GLN A 136 3.69 -11.61 7.72
CA GLN A 136 5.04 -11.23 7.31
C GLN A 136 5.16 -9.73 7.08
N ILE A 137 4.15 -9.09 6.53
CA ILE A 137 4.12 -7.63 6.39
C ILE A 137 4.23 -7.00 7.77
N LYS A 138 3.44 -7.49 8.73
CA LYS A 138 3.48 -6.99 10.10
C LYS A 138 4.87 -7.16 10.71
N ASN A 139 5.41 -8.36 10.62
CA ASN A 139 6.67 -8.67 11.28
C ASN A 139 7.84 -7.92 10.67
N TYR A 140 7.87 -7.77 9.37
CA TYR A 140 8.97 -7.08 8.71
C TYR A 140 8.82 -5.55 8.78
N TRP A 141 7.68 -5.04 8.30
CA TRP A 141 7.53 -3.59 8.14
C TRP A 141 7.26 -2.85 9.45
N PHE A 142 6.68 -3.52 10.44
CA PHE A 142 6.34 -2.90 11.71
C PHE A 142 7.03 -3.55 12.90
N GLY A 143 7.84 -4.58 12.68
CA GLY A 143 8.59 -5.24 13.75
C GLY A 143 10.08 -5.23 13.55
N LEU A 144 10.55 -5.20 12.30
CA LEU A 144 11.97 -5.31 11.99
C LEU A 144 12.53 -4.11 11.24
N ALA A 145 11.86 -3.68 10.20
CA ALA A 145 12.35 -2.60 9.35
C ALA A 145 12.24 -1.25 10.05
N LEU A 146 13.19 -0.36 9.75
CA LEU A 146 13.11 1.03 10.13
C LEU A 146 12.50 1.79 8.97
N LEU A 147 11.36 2.43 9.19
CA LEU A 147 10.64 3.13 8.14
C LEU A 147 11.15 4.56 7.97
N PRO A 148 11.02 5.13 6.76
CA PRO A 148 11.42 6.51 6.53
C PRO A 148 10.66 7.48 7.43
N ASN A 149 11.33 8.57 7.78
CA ASN A 149 10.70 9.68 8.48
C ASN A 149 9.71 10.37 7.54
N ARG A 150 8.53 10.66 8.04
CA ARG A 150 7.44 11.22 7.23
C ARG A 150 7.23 12.71 7.41
N SER A 151 8.06 13.34 8.18
CA SER A 151 7.89 14.78 8.44
C SER A 151 7.98 15.62 7.17
#